data_d7bc023a629c9d9dcf7f23817210d227
#
_entry.id   d7bc023a629c9d9dcf7f23817210d227
#
_cell.length_a   1.000
_cell.length_b   1.000
_cell.length_c   1.000
_cell.angle_alpha   90.00
_cell.angle_beta   90.00
_cell.angle_gamma   90.00
#
_symmetry.space_group_name_H-M   'P 1'
#
loop_
_entity.id
_entity.type
_entity.pdbx_description
1 polymer ?
#
loop_
_entity_poly.entity_id
_entity_poly.type
_entity_poly.pdbx_seq_one_letter_code
_entity_poly.pdbx_strand_id
1 'polypeptide(L)'
;MGEGVTEFQVGDHVLTVFIGECKSCKHCISGKSNMCQKLGLERKGVMHSDQKTRFSIKGKPVYHYCAVSSFSEYTVVHSGCAVKVGLTVPMDRVCLLSCGVSAGKS
;
A
#
# COMPACT_ATOMS: atom_id res chain seq x y z
N MET A 1 -14.08 2.93 2.94
CA MET A 1 -13.63 1.98 1.89
C MET A 1 -13.81 2.64 0.54
N GLY A 2 -12.82 2.45 -0.36
CA GLY A 2 -12.95 2.95 -1.71
C GLY A 2 -13.98 2.18 -2.54
N GLU A 3 -14.47 2.84 -3.60
CA GLU A 3 -15.39 2.21 -4.53
C GLU A 3 -14.73 1.00 -5.22
N GLY A 4 -15.47 -0.09 -5.35
CA GLY A 4 -14.99 -1.33 -5.99
C GLY A 4 -14.07 -2.21 -5.14
N VAL A 5 -13.72 -1.80 -3.93
CA VAL A 5 -12.89 -2.62 -3.03
C VAL A 5 -13.79 -3.65 -2.33
N THR A 6 -13.52 -4.93 -2.58
CA THR A 6 -14.32 -6.04 -2.05
C THR A 6 -13.55 -6.95 -1.09
N GLU A 7 -12.20 -6.89 -1.10
CA GLU A 7 -11.36 -7.77 -0.28
C GLU A 7 -11.28 -7.35 1.19
N PHE A 8 -11.68 -6.13 1.51
CA PHE A 8 -11.56 -5.55 2.86
C PHE A 8 -12.90 -5.08 3.38
N GLN A 9 -13.04 -5.09 4.69
CA GLN A 9 -14.20 -4.59 5.42
C GLN A 9 -13.76 -3.58 6.47
N VAL A 10 -14.67 -2.68 6.86
CA VAL A 10 -14.43 -1.76 7.98
C VAL A 10 -14.17 -2.57 9.25
N GLY A 11 -13.11 -2.24 9.96
CA GLY A 11 -12.66 -2.96 11.14
C GLY A 11 -11.55 -3.99 10.89
N ASP A 12 -11.24 -4.29 9.64
CA ASP A 12 -10.11 -5.17 9.30
C ASP A 12 -8.78 -4.56 9.74
N HIS A 13 -7.88 -5.40 10.22
CA HIS A 13 -6.49 -5.04 10.45
C HIS A 13 -5.68 -5.38 9.19
N VAL A 14 -4.83 -4.45 8.77
CA VAL A 14 -4.04 -4.60 7.55
C VAL A 14 -2.58 -4.24 7.78
N LEU A 15 -1.70 -4.89 7.04
CA LEU A 15 -0.34 -4.42 6.82
C LEU A 15 -0.29 -3.72 5.47
N THR A 16 0.44 -2.62 5.41
CA THR A 16 0.67 -1.90 4.15
C THR A 16 2.08 -2.13 3.66
N VAL A 17 2.24 -2.13 2.34
CA VAL A 17 3.53 -2.30 1.67
C VAL A 17 3.74 -1.19 0.66
N PHE A 18 4.98 -0.75 0.50
CA PHE A 18 5.30 0.37 -0.40
C PHE A 18 5.31 -0.02 -1.88
N ILE A 19 5.48 -1.29 -2.19
CA ILE A 19 5.34 -1.85 -3.54
C ILE A 19 4.14 -2.79 -3.52
N GLY A 20 3.07 -2.39 -4.18
CA GLY A 20 1.86 -3.20 -4.24
C GLY A 20 1.88 -4.22 -5.36
N GLU A 21 0.77 -4.93 -5.51
CA GLU A 21 0.56 -5.93 -6.55
C GLU A 21 -0.76 -5.65 -7.25
N CYS A 22 -0.71 -5.40 -8.57
CA CYS A 22 -1.93 -5.19 -9.36
C CYS A 22 -2.52 -6.48 -9.89
N LYS A 23 -1.78 -7.58 -9.84
CA LYS A 23 -2.15 -8.93 -10.32
C LYS A 23 -2.42 -9.02 -11.82
N SER A 24 -2.19 -7.96 -12.59
CA SER A 24 -2.52 -7.92 -14.02
C SER A 24 -1.38 -7.50 -14.94
N CYS A 25 -0.37 -6.82 -14.44
CA CYS A 25 0.76 -6.44 -15.30
C CYS A 25 1.70 -7.63 -15.56
N LYS A 26 2.52 -7.52 -16.59
CA LYS A 26 3.46 -8.58 -16.98
C LYS A 26 4.41 -9.00 -15.85
N HIS A 27 4.82 -8.06 -15.00
CA HIS A 27 5.71 -8.36 -13.87
C HIS A 27 4.98 -9.17 -12.79
N CYS A 28 3.76 -8.79 -12.42
CA CYS A 28 2.96 -9.54 -11.45
C CYS A 28 2.64 -10.95 -11.94
N ILE A 29 2.29 -11.10 -13.21
CA ILE A 29 1.93 -12.39 -13.80
C ILE A 29 3.13 -13.32 -13.94
N SER A 30 4.33 -12.77 -14.14
CA SER A 30 5.55 -13.57 -14.44
C SER A 30 5.96 -14.51 -13.31
N GLY A 31 5.61 -14.20 -12.07
CA GLY A 31 6.10 -14.93 -10.89
C GLY A 31 7.60 -14.78 -10.63
N LYS A 32 8.29 -13.93 -11.38
CA LYS A 32 9.74 -13.74 -11.30
C LYS A 32 10.15 -12.38 -10.76
N SER A 33 9.22 -11.46 -10.60
CA SER A 33 9.49 -10.10 -10.15
C SER A 33 8.43 -9.66 -9.14
N ASN A 34 8.86 -8.96 -8.09
CA ASN A 34 7.99 -8.29 -7.13
C ASN A 34 7.77 -6.81 -7.47
N MET A 35 8.34 -6.34 -8.59
CA MET A 35 8.23 -4.93 -9.00
C MET A 35 7.03 -4.75 -9.91
N CYS A 36 5.86 -4.57 -9.32
CA CYS A 36 4.64 -4.24 -10.04
C CYS A 36 4.85 -2.98 -10.90
N GLN A 37 4.48 -3.05 -12.16
CA GLN A 37 4.63 -1.91 -13.08
C GLN A 37 3.79 -0.73 -12.63
N LYS A 38 2.53 -0.96 -12.25
CA LYS A 38 1.57 0.10 -11.87
C LYS A 38 1.77 0.61 -10.44
N LEU A 39 1.97 -0.28 -9.49
CA LEU A 39 2.02 0.05 -8.06
C LEU A 39 3.44 0.04 -7.49
N GLY A 40 4.43 0.00 -8.33
CA GLY A 40 5.85 0.04 -7.95
C GLY A 40 6.65 0.95 -8.87
N LEU A 41 6.89 0.53 -10.10
CA LEU A 41 7.78 1.24 -11.02
C LEU A 41 7.22 2.58 -11.50
N GLU A 42 5.94 2.66 -11.78
CA GLU A 42 5.29 3.87 -12.29
C GLU A 42 4.73 4.79 -11.20
N ARG A 43 5.09 4.53 -9.96
CA ARG A 43 4.58 5.29 -8.82
C ARG A 43 5.11 6.74 -8.83
N LYS A 44 4.19 7.70 -8.71
CA LYS A 44 4.49 9.13 -8.78
C LYS A 44 4.04 9.91 -7.53
N GLY A 45 3.79 9.22 -6.42
CA GLY A 45 3.28 9.85 -5.21
C GLY A 45 1.79 10.21 -5.30
N VAL A 46 1.04 9.54 -6.16
CA VAL A 46 -0.40 9.73 -6.37
C VAL A 46 -1.10 8.39 -6.47
N MET A 47 -2.42 8.38 -6.38
CA MET A 47 -3.21 7.18 -6.66
C MET A 47 -3.10 6.81 -8.14
N HIS A 48 -2.93 5.52 -8.42
CA HIS A 48 -2.78 5.06 -9.81
C HIS A 48 -4.07 5.30 -10.62
N SER A 49 -5.23 5.18 -9.98
CA SER A 49 -6.52 5.24 -10.65
C SER A 49 -6.80 6.57 -11.36
N ASP A 50 -6.48 7.69 -10.72
CA ASP A 50 -6.80 9.03 -11.24
C ASP A 50 -5.59 9.97 -11.28
N GLN A 51 -4.41 9.50 -10.88
CA GLN A 51 -3.15 10.27 -10.84
C GLN A 51 -3.26 11.52 -9.95
N LYS A 52 -4.05 11.43 -8.88
CA LYS A 52 -4.23 12.53 -7.90
C LYS A 52 -3.84 12.06 -6.51
N THR A 53 -3.33 13.00 -5.72
CA THR A 53 -3.06 12.75 -4.30
C THR A 53 -4.35 12.86 -3.48
N ARG A 54 -4.36 12.18 -2.33
CA ARG A 54 -5.43 12.27 -1.32
C ARG A 54 -5.07 13.18 -0.15
N PHE A 55 -3.89 13.81 -0.22
CA PHE A 55 -3.40 14.67 0.84
C PHE A 55 -3.25 16.11 0.36
N SER A 56 -3.52 17.05 1.27
CA SER A 56 -3.32 18.47 1.00
C SER A 56 -2.97 19.22 2.29
N ILE A 57 -2.24 20.30 2.15
CA ILE A 57 -1.94 21.24 3.25
C ILE A 57 -2.34 22.64 2.76
N LYS A 58 -3.27 23.27 3.49
CA LYS A 58 -3.76 24.63 3.16
C LYS A 58 -4.21 24.75 1.70
N GLY A 59 -4.91 23.72 1.22
CA GLY A 59 -5.41 23.67 -0.15
C GLY A 59 -4.39 23.26 -1.23
N LYS A 60 -3.14 23.07 -0.86
CA LYS A 60 -2.09 22.63 -1.80
C LYS A 60 -1.93 21.11 -1.76
N PRO A 61 -1.86 20.44 -2.91
CA PRO A 61 -1.67 18.98 -2.94
C PRO A 61 -0.30 18.58 -2.40
N VAL A 62 -0.27 17.50 -1.62
CA VAL A 62 0.96 16.89 -1.09
C VAL A 62 1.02 15.46 -1.60
N TYR A 63 2.16 15.06 -2.14
CA TYR A 63 2.34 13.73 -2.70
C TYR A 63 2.39 12.65 -1.62
N HIS A 64 1.95 11.45 -1.99
CA HIS A 64 2.07 10.26 -1.15
C HIS A 64 3.53 9.87 -0.98
N TYR A 65 3.91 9.44 0.22
CA TYR A 65 5.24 8.90 0.49
C TYR A 65 5.19 7.37 0.47
N CYS A 66 6.00 6.76 -0.38
CA CYS A 66 6.10 5.29 -0.52
C CYS A 66 4.75 4.60 -0.67
N ALA A 67 3.80 5.24 -1.35
CA ALA A 67 2.42 4.77 -1.57
C ALA A 67 1.59 4.60 -0.29
N VAL A 68 2.14 4.81 0.89
CA VAL A 68 1.48 4.53 2.18
C VAL A 68 1.28 5.78 3.03
N SER A 69 2.30 6.65 3.13
CA SER A 69 2.26 7.87 3.97
C SER A 69 1.82 7.57 5.41
N SER A 70 2.45 6.56 6.04
CA SER A 70 2.00 6.00 7.32
C SER A 70 2.31 6.86 8.55
N PHE A 71 3.06 7.95 8.41
CA PHE A 71 3.34 8.84 9.54
C PHE A 71 2.19 9.82 9.77
N SER A 72 0.98 9.27 9.91
CA SER A 72 -0.25 9.99 10.20
C SER A 72 -1.27 9.02 10.79
N GLU A 73 -2.26 9.55 11.49
CA GLU A 73 -3.32 8.73 12.09
C GLU A 73 -4.20 8.06 11.02
N TYR A 74 -4.40 8.75 9.90
CA TYR A 74 -5.21 8.25 8.77
C TYR A 74 -4.41 8.39 7.48
N THR A 75 -4.52 7.39 6.64
CA THR A 75 -3.89 7.40 5.32
C THR A 75 -4.79 6.73 4.30
N VAL A 76 -4.56 7.02 3.02
CA VAL A 76 -5.26 6.39 1.90
C VAL A 76 -4.25 5.62 1.08
N VAL A 77 -4.49 4.34 0.88
CA VAL A 77 -3.61 3.45 0.11
C VAL A 77 -4.41 2.71 -0.94
N HIS A 78 -3.75 2.32 -2.02
CA HIS A 78 -4.34 1.42 -3.00
C HIS A 78 -4.54 0.03 -2.38
N SER A 79 -5.66 -0.65 -2.69
CA SER A 79 -5.94 -1.98 -2.13
C SER A 79 -4.83 -3.00 -2.40
N GLY A 80 -4.15 -2.90 -3.54
CA GLY A 80 -2.99 -3.73 -3.86
C GLY A 80 -1.76 -3.47 -3.00
N CYS A 81 -1.76 -2.42 -2.18
CA CYS A 81 -0.69 -2.10 -1.22
C CYS A 81 -1.04 -2.49 0.22
N ALA A 82 -2.12 -3.23 0.43
CA ALA A 82 -2.58 -3.65 1.75
C ALA A 82 -2.79 -5.17 1.78
N VAL A 83 -2.47 -5.77 2.92
CA VAL A 83 -2.66 -7.20 3.16
C VAL A 83 -3.42 -7.35 4.48
N LYS A 84 -4.50 -8.12 4.46
CA LYS A 84 -5.29 -8.39 5.66
C LYS A 84 -4.50 -9.29 6.61
N VAL A 85 -4.55 -8.96 7.90
CA VAL A 85 -3.98 -9.79 8.98
C VAL A 85 -5.07 -10.15 9.98
N GLY A 86 -4.84 -11.17 10.78
CA GLY A 86 -5.80 -11.61 11.79
C GLY A 86 -6.03 -10.53 12.86
N LEU A 87 -7.26 -10.43 13.35
CA LEU A 87 -7.62 -9.44 14.36
C LEU A 87 -6.91 -9.64 15.71
N THR A 88 -6.45 -10.86 15.98
CA THR A 88 -5.75 -11.21 17.23
C THR A 88 -4.23 -11.03 17.16
N VAL A 89 -3.70 -10.67 15.99
CA VAL A 89 -2.26 -10.50 15.80
C VAL A 89 -1.82 -9.20 16.48
N PRO A 90 -0.73 -9.22 17.29
CA PRO A 90 -0.22 -8.01 17.94
C PRO A 90 0.38 -7.05 16.88
N MET A 91 -0.29 -5.92 16.67
CA MET A 91 0.06 -4.97 15.60
C MET A 91 1.42 -4.32 15.81
N ASP A 92 1.84 -4.14 17.06
CA ASP A 92 3.15 -3.60 17.43
C ASP A 92 4.32 -4.48 16.97
N ARG A 93 4.06 -5.76 16.78
CA ARG A 93 5.07 -6.73 16.30
C ARG A 93 4.91 -7.04 14.82
N VAL A 94 3.68 -7.24 14.36
CA VAL A 94 3.42 -7.63 12.98
C VAL A 94 3.77 -6.51 11.99
N CYS A 95 3.76 -5.26 12.43
CA CYS A 95 4.18 -4.13 11.58
C CYS A 95 5.59 -4.29 11.00
N LEU A 96 6.47 -5.03 11.68
CA LEU A 96 7.82 -5.28 11.20
C LEU A 96 7.86 -6.17 9.94
N LEU A 97 6.83 -6.97 9.70
CA LEU A 97 6.74 -7.83 8.52
C LEU A 97 6.55 -7.04 7.22
N SER A 98 6.07 -5.82 7.33
CA SER A 98 5.85 -4.95 6.19
C SER A 98 7.14 -4.64 5.40
N CYS A 99 8.26 -4.49 6.08
CA CYS A 99 9.52 -4.12 5.45
C CYS A 99 10.74 -4.61 6.25
N GLY A 100 10.82 -4.23 7.51
CA GLY A 100 12.03 -4.33 8.33
C GLY A 100 12.60 -5.74 8.47
N VAL A 101 11.75 -6.76 8.63
CA VAL A 101 12.19 -8.15 8.79
C VAL A 101 12.92 -8.65 7.54
N SER A 102 12.38 -8.36 6.37
CA SER A 102 13.02 -8.77 5.11
C SER A 102 14.37 -8.09 4.92
N ALA A 103 14.43 -6.79 5.21
CA ALA A 103 15.68 -6.03 5.13
C ALA A 103 16.72 -6.50 6.15
N GLY A 104 16.29 -6.80 7.38
CA GLY A 104 17.16 -7.23 8.46
C GLY A 104 17.72 -8.63 8.29
N LYS A 105 17.08 -9.47 7.47
CA LYS A 105 17.55 -10.83 7.23
C LYS A 105 18.69 -10.89 6.20
N SER A 106 18.73 -9.95 5.31
CA SER A 106 19.83 -9.91 4.34
C SER A 106 21.13 -9.47 4.99
#